data_bd4fccdf388b08f684ea783842d4178e
#
_entry.id   bd4fccdf388b08f684ea783842d4178e
#
_cell.length_a   1.000
_cell.length_b   1.000
_cell.length_c   1.000
_cell.angle_alpha   90.00
_cell.angle_beta   90.00
_cell.angle_gamma   90.00
#
_symmetry.space_group_name_H-M   'P 1'
#
loop_
_entity.id
_entity.type
_entity.pdbx_description
1 polymer ?
#
loop_
_entity_poly.entity_id
_entity_poly.type
_entity_poly.pdbx_seq_one_letter_code
_entity_poly.pdbx_strand_id
1 'polypeptide(L)'
;MNVAFGGDIYQDLLAENPKANLIKHAQAAFGSYPTHEVHFPISSALTDIFGATAFVNSRHHQAIKKLATGFQVLAQADDDVIEAISSTDGLLTAVQWHPENMWQHDEKQLALFENFIKKC
;
A
#
# COMPACT_ATOMS: atom_id res chain seq x y z
N MET A 1 4.51 -9.39 -5.52
CA MET A 1 5.36 -8.59 -6.43
C MET A 1 6.78 -8.41 -5.87
N ASN A 2 7.00 -7.75 -4.75
CA ASN A 2 8.34 -7.44 -4.22
C ASN A 2 9.31 -8.64 -4.19
N VAL A 3 8.88 -9.79 -3.63
CA VAL A 3 9.70 -11.02 -3.53
C VAL A 3 10.07 -11.57 -4.91
N ALA A 4 9.13 -11.56 -5.85
CA ALA A 4 9.39 -12.06 -7.21
C ALA A 4 10.50 -11.26 -7.96
N PHE A 5 10.77 -10.04 -7.52
CA PHE A 5 11.84 -9.16 -8.05
C PHE A 5 13.07 -9.06 -7.12
N GLY A 6 13.20 -9.98 -6.15
CA GLY A 6 14.39 -10.09 -5.29
C GLY A 6 14.36 -9.22 -4.03
N GLY A 7 13.21 -8.64 -3.69
CA GLY A 7 12.98 -8.01 -2.41
C GLY A 7 12.71 -9.03 -1.30
N ASP A 8 12.54 -8.56 -0.08
CA ASP A 8 12.27 -9.37 1.11
C ASP A 8 11.04 -8.84 1.87
N ILE A 9 10.41 -9.69 2.68
CA ILE A 9 9.25 -9.35 3.50
C ILE A 9 9.44 -9.79 4.96
N TYR A 10 8.77 -9.08 5.87
CA TYR A 10 8.48 -9.62 7.20
C TYR A 10 7.46 -10.75 7.04
N GLN A 11 7.76 -11.93 7.54
CA GLN A 11 6.81 -13.06 7.56
C GLN A 11 5.72 -12.84 8.59
N ASP A 12 6.07 -12.20 9.70
CA ASP A 12 5.13 -11.70 10.72
C ASP A 12 5.62 -10.31 11.17
N LEU A 13 4.84 -9.29 10.84
CA LEU A 13 5.20 -7.91 11.10
C LEU A 13 5.36 -7.61 12.60
N LEU A 14 4.50 -8.17 13.44
CA LEU A 14 4.55 -7.96 14.89
C LEU A 14 5.76 -8.67 15.53
N ALA A 15 6.11 -9.86 15.03
CA ALA A 15 7.21 -10.64 15.60
C ALA A 15 8.59 -10.18 15.13
N GLU A 16 8.70 -9.68 13.89
CA GLU A 16 9.99 -9.43 13.26
C GLU A 16 10.36 -7.94 13.13
N ASN A 17 9.38 -7.03 13.13
CA ASN A 17 9.65 -5.60 13.03
C ASN A 17 10.08 -5.06 14.40
N PRO A 18 11.27 -4.44 14.51
CA PRO A 18 11.78 -3.94 15.80
C PRO A 18 11.05 -2.68 16.32
N LYS A 19 10.15 -2.09 15.56
CA LYS A 19 9.42 -0.89 15.98
C LYS A 19 8.42 -1.19 17.09
N ALA A 20 8.45 -0.36 18.13
CA ALA A 20 7.61 -0.56 19.33
C ALA A 20 6.13 -0.17 19.11
N ASN A 21 5.83 0.68 18.13
CA ASN A 21 4.50 1.28 17.93
C ASN A 21 3.93 0.93 16.55
N LEU A 22 3.79 -0.36 16.26
CA LEU A 22 3.16 -0.80 15.03
C LEU A 22 1.64 -0.55 15.06
N ILE A 23 1.12 -0.07 13.94
CA ILE A 23 -0.31 0.00 13.68
C ILE A 23 -0.86 -1.43 13.55
N LYS A 24 -2.12 -1.62 13.91
CA LYS A 24 -2.78 -2.90 13.72
C LYS A 24 -3.16 -3.12 12.25
N HIS A 25 -2.25 -3.69 11.46
CA HIS A 25 -2.45 -3.97 10.05
C HIS A 25 -3.42 -5.12 9.74
N ALA A 26 -3.73 -5.97 10.72
CA ALA A 26 -4.79 -6.98 10.64
C ALA A 26 -6.05 -6.46 11.35
N GLN A 27 -6.86 -5.67 10.63
CA GLN A 27 -8.05 -5.04 11.22
C GLN A 27 -9.12 -6.06 11.61
N ALA A 28 -9.86 -5.75 12.71
CA ALA A 28 -11.04 -6.51 13.11
C ALA A 28 -12.33 -6.00 12.43
N ALA A 29 -12.30 -4.78 11.89
CA ALA A 29 -13.42 -4.16 11.20
C ALA A 29 -13.70 -4.82 9.84
N PHE A 30 -14.89 -4.57 9.27
CA PHE A 30 -15.22 -5.01 7.90
C PHE A 30 -14.21 -4.46 6.90
N GLY A 31 -13.94 -5.23 5.83
CA GLY A 31 -12.95 -4.86 4.81
C GLY A 31 -13.25 -3.56 4.06
N SER A 32 -14.50 -3.10 4.05
CA SER A 32 -14.91 -1.80 3.48
C SER A 32 -14.57 -0.60 4.37
N TYR A 33 -14.17 -0.83 5.65
CA TYR A 33 -13.83 0.25 6.59
C TYR A 33 -12.34 0.60 6.51
N PRO A 34 -11.98 1.87 6.26
CA PRO A 34 -10.61 2.34 6.36
C PRO A 34 -10.20 2.40 7.84
N THR A 35 -9.00 1.93 8.17
CA THR A 35 -8.55 1.79 9.56
C THR A 35 -7.27 2.54 9.88
N HIS A 36 -6.46 2.92 8.88
CA HIS A 36 -5.27 3.72 9.10
C HIS A 36 -4.97 4.65 7.93
N GLU A 37 -4.16 5.65 8.18
CA GLU A 37 -3.72 6.62 7.19
C GLU A 37 -2.43 6.14 6.51
N VAL A 38 -2.33 6.42 5.21
CA VAL A 38 -1.10 6.27 4.43
C VAL A 38 -0.71 7.62 3.84
N HIS A 39 0.61 7.86 3.76
CA HIS A 39 1.21 9.05 3.20
C HIS A 39 1.88 8.73 1.86
N PHE A 40 1.75 9.62 0.90
CA PHE A 40 2.35 9.49 -0.42
C PHE A 40 3.54 10.44 -0.54
N PRO A 41 4.80 9.95 -0.31
CA PRO A 41 5.98 10.81 -0.18
C PRO A 41 6.49 11.39 -1.49
N ILE A 42 6.08 10.83 -2.61
CA ILE A 42 6.53 11.27 -3.95
C ILE A 42 5.36 11.49 -4.89
N SER A 43 5.53 12.42 -5.83
CA SER A 43 4.56 12.64 -6.91
C SER A 43 4.42 11.39 -7.78
N SER A 44 3.20 10.92 -7.97
CA SER A 44 2.87 9.68 -8.68
C SER A 44 1.41 9.67 -9.08
N ALA A 45 0.98 8.68 -9.87
CA ALA A 45 -0.43 8.47 -10.17
C ALA A 45 -1.28 8.28 -8.89
N LEU A 46 -0.70 7.79 -7.79
CA LEU A 46 -1.42 7.68 -6.52
C LEU A 46 -1.63 9.04 -5.87
N THR A 47 -0.66 9.96 -5.92
CA THR A 47 -0.84 11.33 -5.42
C THR A 47 -1.85 12.12 -6.26
N ASP A 48 -1.94 11.84 -7.55
CA ASP A 48 -2.93 12.47 -8.43
C ASP A 48 -4.37 12.03 -8.07
N ILE A 49 -4.52 10.78 -7.62
CA ILE A 49 -5.81 10.20 -7.21
C ILE A 49 -6.16 10.58 -5.77
N PHE A 50 -5.24 10.35 -4.83
CA PHE A 50 -5.53 10.41 -3.40
C PHE A 50 -5.15 11.74 -2.74
N GLY A 51 -4.23 12.50 -3.32
CA GLY A 51 -3.58 13.63 -2.69
C GLY A 51 -2.37 13.22 -1.84
N ALA A 52 -2.07 13.97 -0.80
CA ALA A 52 -0.90 13.72 0.05
C ALA A 52 -1.10 12.53 1.00
N THR A 53 -2.34 12.25 1.40
CA THR A 53 -2.69 11.18 2.34
C THR A 53 -4.01 10.52 1.95
N ALA A 54 -4.24 9.30 2.43
CA ALA A 54 -5.51 8.61 2.33
C ALA A 54 -5.72 7.66 3.52
N PHE A 55 -6.98 7.46 3.92
CA PHE A 55 -7.36 6.38 4.83
C PHE A 55 -7.64 5.12 4.03
N VAL A 56 -7.03 4.00 4.44
CA VAL A 56 -7.16 2.70 3.75
C VAL A 56 -7.53 1.58 4.73
N ASN A 57 -8.07 0.50 4.20
CA ASN A 57 -8.28 -0.74 4.95
C ASN A 57 -6.96 -1.52 5.08
N SER A 58 -6.92 -2.48 6.01
CA SER A 58 -5.70 -3.25 6.26
C SER A 58 -6.01 -4.66 6.72
N ARG A 59 -5.56 -5.67 5.97
CA ARG A 59 -5.84 -7.09 6.23
C ARG A 59 -4.61 -7.96 6.04
N HIS A 60 -3.45 -7.50 6.55
CA HIS A 60 -2.20 -8.22 6.40
C HIS A 60 -1.43 -8.30 7.72
N HIS A 61 -0.59 -9.30 7.86
CA HIS A 61 0.39 -9.48 8.93
C HIS A 61 1.82 -9.56 8.39
N GLN A 62 1.96 -9.56 7.07
CA GLN A 62 3.22 -9.48 6.34
C GLN A 62 3.38 -8.10 5.73
N ALA A 63 4.61 -7.64 5.55
CA ALA A 63 4.90 -6.36 4.91
C ALA A 63 6.27 -6.38 4.23
N ILE A 64 6.54 -5.42 3.35
CA ILE A 64 7.84 -5.28 2.71
C ILE A 64 8.89 -4.91 3.76
N LYS A 65 9.97 -5.72 3.84
CA LYS A 65 11.13 -5.52 4.71
C LYS A 65 12.29 -4.88 3.94
N LYS A 66 12.54 -5.40 2.74
CA LYS A 66 13.55 -4.90 1.81
C LYS A 66 12.91 -4.72 0.44
N LEU A 67 12.95 -3.50 -0.06
CA LEU A 67 12.42 -3.18 -1.40
C LEU A 67 13.29 -3.82 -2.48
N ALA A 68 12.66 -4.41 -3.49
CA ALA A 68 13.32 -4.93 -4.68
C ALA A 68 14.01 -3.82 -5.46
N THR A 69 15.17 -4.13 -6.06
CA THR A 69 15.87 -3.20 -6.95
C THR A 69 14.98 -2.87 -8.16
N GLY A 70 14.95 -1.61 -8.58
CA GLY A 70 14.10 -1.14 -9.67
C GLY A 70 12.67 -0.79 -9.26
N PHE A 71 12.39 -0.78 -7.95
CA PHE A 71 11.13 -0.30 -7.39
C PHE A 71 11.34 0.95 -6.53
N GLN A 72 10.27 1.69 -6.35
CA GLN A 72 10.19 2.87 -5.47
C GLN A 72 8.97 2.77 -4.57
N VAL A 73 9.07 3.36 -3.37
CA VAL A 73 7.96 3.45 -2.43
C VAL A 73 7.02 4.56 -2.87
N LEU A 74 5.73 4.25 -3.00
CA LEU A 74 4.67 5.20 -3.32
C LEU A 74 3.82 5.59 -2.11
N ALA A 75 3.69 4.71 -1.11
CA ALA A 75 2.95 5.00 0.11
C ALA A 75 3.55 4.27 1.31
N GLN A 76 3.45 4.93 2.47
CA GLN A 76 3.83 4.40 3.78
C GLN A 76 2.78 4.77 4.84
N ALA A 77 2.57 3.87 5.80
CA ALA A 77 1.80 4.15 7.01
C ALA A 77 2.65 4.94 8.03
N ASP A 78 2.02 5.46 9.11
CA ASP A 78 2.70 6.24 10.16
C ASP A 78 3.81 5.48 10.91
N ASP A 79 3.76 4.15 10.88
CA ASP A 79 4.79 3.27 11.43
C ASP A 79 5.89 2.90 10.43
N ASP A 80 5.97 3.60 9.29
CA ASP A 80 6.87 3.41 8.15
C ASP A 80 6.70 2.07 7.42
N VAL A 81 5.63 1.34 7.67
CA VAL A 81 5.30 0.15 6.87
C VAL A 81 4.99 0.58 5.44
N ILE A 82 5.65 -0.06 4.48
CA ILE A 82 5.45 0.21 3.05
C ILE A 82 4.09 -0.32 2.63
N GLU A 83 3.24 0.56 2.12
CA GLU A 83 1.86 0.26 1.74
C GLU A 83 1.62 0.30 0.21
N ALA A 84 2.51 0.94 -0.55
CA ALA A 84 2.47 0.89 -2.01
C ALA A 84 3.86 1.02 -2.61
N ILE A 85 4.07 0.32 -3.72
CA ILE A 85 5.29 0.37 -4.52
C ILE A 85 4.98 0.45 -6.01
N SER A 86 5.91 0.97 -6.78
CA SER A 86 5.88 0.84 -8.24
C SER A 86 7.27 0.54 -8.79
N SER A 87 7.32 -0.09 -9.97
CA SER A 87 8.55 -0.12 -10.75
C SER A 87 8.94 1.29 -11.20
N THR A 88 10.24 1.55 -11.37
CA THR A 88 10.74 2.88 -11.75
C THR A 88 10.29 3.33 -13.13
N ASP A 89 9.91 2.40 -14.02
CA ASP A 89 9.29 2.66 -15.31
C ASP A 89 7.77 2.93 -15.23
N GLY A 90 7.16 2.74 -14.06
CA GLY A 90 5.74 2.97 -13.79
C GLY A 90 4.77 1.93 -14.37
N LEU A 91 5.28 0.84 -14.95
CA LEU A 91 4.45 -0.22 -15.55
C LEU A 91 3.80 -1.12 -14.50
N LEU A 92 4.50 -1.37 -13.39
CA LEU A 92 4.03 -2.20 -12.30
C LEU A 92 3.70 -1.33 -11.09
N THR A 93 2.50 -1.49 -10.55
CA THR A 93 2.08 -0.83 -9.31
C THR A 93 1.42 -1.86 -8.40
N ALA A 94 1.76 -1.82 -7.13
CA ALA A 94 1.14 -2.68 -6.11
C ALA A 94 0.79 -1.86 -4.88
N VAL A 95 -0.36 -2.18 -4.29
CA VAL A 95 -0.81 -1.64 -3.02
C VAL A 95 -0.97 -2.77 -2.01
N GLN A 96 -0.79 -2.48 -0.73
CA GLN A 96 -0.91 -3.44 0.36
C GLN A 96 -2.35 -3.50 0.88
N TRP A 97 -3.08 -2.39 0.83
CA TRP A 97 -4.50 -2.35 1.17
C TRP A 97 -5.37 -3.03 0.09
N HIS A 98 -6.66 -3.13 0.33
CA HIS A 98 -7.64 -3.82 -0.51
C HIS A 98 -8.66 -2.83 -1.11
N PRO A 99 -8.34 -2.12 -2.21
CA PRO A 99 -9.25 -1.17 -2.86
C PRO A 99 -10.52 -1.85 -3.37
N GLU A 100 -10.45 -3.15 -3.72
CA GLU A 100 -11.61 -3.94 -4.17
C GLU A 100 -12.73 -4.08 -3.13
N ASN A 101 -12.43 -3.81 -1.86
CA ASN A 101 -13.43 -3.80 -0.79
C ASN A 101 -13.98 -2.40 -0.48
N MET A 102 -13.43 -1.34 -1.11
CA MET A 102 -13.73 0.07 -0.78
C MET A 102 -14.35 0.84 -1.95
N TRP A 103 -14.15 0.44 -3.19
CA TRP A 103 -14.50 1.20 -4.39
C TRP A 103 -15.99 1.59 -4.48
N GLN A 104 -16.90 0.83 -3.85
CA GLN A 104 -18.33 1.13 -3.84
C GLN A 104 -18.69 2.37 -3.00
N HIS A 105 -17.81 2.76 -2.06
CA HIS A 105 -18.03 3.83 -1.10
C HIS A 105 -16.96 4.93 -1.18
N ASP A 106 -15.92 4.73 -1.98
CA ASP A 106 -14.81 5.65 -2.16
C ASP A 106 -14.40 5.69 -3.65
N GLU A 107 -14.78 6.78 -4.33
CA GLU A 107 -14.50 7.01 -5.75
C GLU A 107 -13.00 7.02 -6.06
N LYS A 108 -12.15 7.38 -5.09
CA LYS A 108 -10.69 7.37 -5.27
C LYS A 108 -10.15 5.94 -5.39
N GLN A 109 -10.76 4.98 -4.70
CA GLN A 109 -10.42 3.56 -4.84
C GLN A 109 -10.84 3.03 -6.22
N LEU A 110 -11.99 3.49 -6.75
CA LEU A 110 -12.40 3.17 -8.11
C LEU A 110 -11.43 3.77 -9.14
N ALA A 111 -11.03 5.03 -8.94
CA ALA A 111 -10.09 5.73 -9.82
C ALA A 111 -8.73 5.01 -9.95
N LEU A 112 -8.32 4.25 -8.93
CA LEU A 112 -7.12 3.41 -9.00
C LEU A 112 -7.24 2.34 -10.11
N PHE A 113 -8.37 1.64 -10.17
CA PHE A 113 -8.64 0.64 -11.21
C PHE A 113 -8.80 1.28 -12.59
N GLU A 114 -9.50 2.42 -12.69
CA GLU A 114 -9.64 3.16 -13.93
C GLU A 114 -8.29 3.65 -14.48
N ASN A 115 -7.40 4.12 -13.61
CA ASN A 115 -6.05 4.54 -13.99
C ASN A 115 -5.25 3.36 -14.54
N PHE A 116 -5.37 2.18 -13.94
CA PHE A 116 -4.74 0.96 -14.46
C PHE A 116 -5.25 0.60 -15.84
N ILE A 117 -6.57 0.57 -16.04
CA ILE A 117 -7.19 0.23 -17.33
C ILE A 117 -6.77 1.21 -18.44
N LYS A 118 -6.64 2.50 -18.12
CA LYS A 118 -6.20 3.53 -19.10
C LYS A 118 -4.76 3.36 -19.56
N LYS A 119 -3.94 2.59 -18.83
CA LYS A 119 -2.54 2.30 -19.19
C LYS A 119 -2.39 1.03 -20.04
N CYS A 120 -3.44 0.23 -20.13
CA CYS A 120 -3.48 -0.97 -20.96
C CYS A 120 -3.88 -0.65 -22.39
#